data_c723dc0566a82b9edca4677e586ef076
#
_entry.id   c723dc0566a82b9edca4677e586ef076
#
_cell.length_a   1.000
_cell.length_b   1.000
_cell.length_c   1.000
_cell.angle_alpha   90.00
_cell.angle_beta   90.00
_cell.angle_gamma   90.00
#
_symmetry.space_group_name_H-M   'P 1'
#
loop_
_entity.id
_entity.type
_entity.pdbx_description
1 polymer ?
#
loop_
_entity_poly.entity_id
_entity_poly.type
_entity_poly.pdbx_seq_one_letter_code
_entity_poly.pdbx_strand_id
1 'polypeptide(L)'
;MRHRAPVVGLLFLMALVANAQRVNVAYFYNGDSAYHPKNIATSGAAARITHLLYAFGNPTATGCAVSDPQADYEKPYDAADSVDGKADRAEPLTVRGNFGQLLKLKAAYPKLKVLISLGGWTLSSHFSEAASSAASRQVFVASCIGQFIKGDLGNGMSMAGLFDGIDIDWEYPGACGNTCAFSPADPRNFTLLLAEFRRQLDSIDRRYLLTIAAPAGHEDYALIELNAIHPYLNYINLMAYDLHGTWEKVTNHHAALYANPAEPADTANRTIDRAVTDYLAAGVPPAKLVLGVPFYGHGWKGVPNTNNGLFQPAAGPAKSSDEPGTEAFRELKNLGYPGFRDRQAQAFWVYSPSEGVFWSYDDPASLLNKTNYIKRKGLAGAMSWELSNDDSAATLLTTLANGLQ
;
A
#
# COMPACT_ATOMS: atom_id res chain seq x y z
N MET A 1 71.85 -25.43 3.68
CA MET A 1 70.77 -24.70 4.34
C MET A 1 69.70 -24.37 3.32
N ARG A 2 68.55 -25.04 3.35
CA ARG A 2 67.43 -24.80 2.40
C ARG A 2 66.35 -24.01 3.15
N HIS A 3 66.14 -22.74 2.74
CA HIS A 3 65.05 -21.90 3.24
C HIS A 3 63.71 -22.35 2.63
N ARG A 4 62.76 -22.76 3.47
CA ARG A 4 61.36 -22.93 3.10
C ARG A 4 60.61 -21.64 3.40
N ALA A 5 60.01 -21.05 2.35
CA ALA A 5 59.05 -19.93 2.51
C ALA A 5 57.68 -20.44 2.99
N PRO A 6 56.99 -19.72 3.86
CA PRO A 6 55.64 -20.10 4.27
C PRO A 6 54.62 -19.71 3.19
N VAL A 7 53.79 -20.67 2.81
CA VAL A 7 52.57 -20.42 1.99
C VAL A 7 51.50 -19.87 2.89
N VAL A 8 51.19 -18.58 2.73
CA VAL A 8 50.03 -17.94 3.38
C VAL A 8 48.80 -18.25 2.53
N GLY A 9 47.99 -19.18 3.00
CA GLY A 9 46.70 -19.49 2.42
C GLY A 9 45.71 -18.37 2.74
N LEU A 10 45.27 -17.63 1.73
CA LEU A 10 44.20 -16.65 1.82
C LEU A 10 42.87 -17.42 1.85
N LEU A 11 42.24 -17.55 3.04
CA LEU A 11 40.87 -18.03 3.17
C LEU A 11 39.91 -16.91 2.71
N PHE A 12 39.31 -17.09 1.52
CA PHE A 12 38.18 -16.31 1.10
C PHE A 12 36.97 -16.79 1.91
N LEU A 13 36.56 -16.02 2.93
CA LEU A 13 35.23 -16.14 3.54
C LEU A 13 34.21 -15.64 2.51
N MET A 14 33.57 -16.53 1.77
CA MET A 14 32.33 -16.24 1.08
C MET A 14 31.26 -16.05 2.16
N ALA A 15 30.94 -14.78 2.48
CA ALA A 15 29.75 -14.45 3.23
C ALA A 15 28.56 -14.86 2.37
N LEU A 16 27.87 -15.93 2.77
CA LEU A 16 26.53 -16.25 2.29
C LEU A 16 25.63 -15.07 2.73
N VAL A 17 25.41 -14.12 1.83
CA VAL A 17 24.33 -13.15 1.97
C VAL A 17 23.05 -13.97 1.86
N ALA A 18 22.49 -14.35 2.99
CA ALA A 18 21.13 -14.89 3.02
C ALA A 18 20.25 -13.84 2.34
N ASN A 19 19.75 -14.14 1.15
CA ASN A 19 18.76 -13.31 0.48
C ASN A 19 17.53 -13.27 1.38
N ALA A 20 17.38 -12.23 2.18
CA ALA A 20 16.16 -12.01 2.95
C ALA A 20 14.98 -12.02 1.97
N GLN A 21 13.99 -12.85 2.24
CA GLN A 21 12.80 -12.94 1.40
C GLN A 21 12.19 -11.54 1.31
N ARG A 22 11.95 -11.05 0.08
CA ARG A 22 11.28 -9.78 -0.14
C ARG A 22 9.86 -9.84 0.37
N VAL A 23 9.41 -8.72 0.94
CA VAL A 23 8.02 -8.63 1.40
C VAL A 23 7.08 -8.44 0.20
N ASN A 24 5.92 -9.06 0.30
CA ASN A 24 4.78 -8.84 -0.58
C ASN A 24 3.62 -8.37 0.30
N VAL A 25 3.39 -7.08 0.31
CA VAL A 25 2.38 -6.39 1.12
C VAL A 25 1.13 -6.21 0.28
N ALA A 26 -0.05 -6.39 0.84
CA ALA A 26 -1.30 -6.12 0.14
C ALA A 26 -2.30 -5.43 1.07
N TYR A 27 -2.99 -4.43 0.54
CA TYR A 27 -4.13 -3.82 1.23
C TYR A 27 -5.39 -4.64 0.99
N PHE A 28 -6.20 -4.73 2.05
CA PHE A 28 -7.58 -5.19 2.02
C PHE A 28 -8.46 -4.05 2.49
N TYR A 29 -9.33 -3.56 1.61
CA TYR A 29 -10.26 -2.47 1.89
C TYR A 29 -11.59 -3.00 2.43
N ASN A 30 -11.98 -2.56 3.60
CA ASN A 30 -13.20 -3.03 4.27
C ASN A 30 -14.51 -2.48 3.70
N GLY A 31 -14.42 -1.48 2.82
CA GLY A 31 -15.59 -0.86 2.16
C GLY A 31 -16.12 -1.67 0.98
N ASP A 32 -15.39 -2.65 0.43
CA ASP A 32 -15.91 -3.53 -0.61
C ASP A 32 -16.76 -4.67 0.00
N SER A 33 -18.07 -4.55 -0.12
CA SER A 33 -19.00 -5.55 0.40
C SER A 33 -19.03 -6.87 -0.39
N ALA A 34 -18.40 -6.94 -1.56
CA ALA A 34 -18.34 -8.13 -2.40
C ALA A 34 -17.04 -8.93 -2.20
N TYR A 35 -15.99 -8.32 -1.65
CA TYR A 35 -14.72 -8.97 -1.40
C TYR A 35 -14.50 -9.18 0.11
N HIS A 36 -14.47 -10.43 0.53
CA HIS A 36 -14.37 -10.83 1.94
C HIS A 36 -13.01 -11.47 2.25
N PRO A 37 -12.60 -11.59 3.53
CA PRO A 37 -11.37 -12.29 3.90
C PRO A 37 -11.27 -13.72 3.38
N LYS A 38 -12.40 -14.39 3.12
CA LYS A 38 -12.44 -15.70 2.43
C LYS A 38 -11.84 -15.64 1.04
N ASN A 39 -12.07 -14.55 0.28
CA ASN A 39 -11.52 -14.40 -1.07
C ASN A 39 -9.99 -14.39 -1.05
N ILE A 40 -9.37 -13.85 0.01
CA ILE A 40 -7.91 -13.88 0.20
C ILE A 40 -7.39 -15.32 0.32
N ALA A 41 -8.14 -16.18 1.00
CA ALA A 41 -7.80 -17.61 1.11
C ALA A 41 -8.05 -18.38 -0.19
N THR A 42 -9.24 -18.20 -0.79
CA THR A 42 -9.68 -18.99 -1.96
C THR A 42 -8.97 -18.65 -3.26
N SER A 43 -8.57 -17.37 -3.47
CA SER A 43 -7.73 -16.96 -4.59
C SER A 43 -6.27 -17.42 -4.45
N GLY A 44 -5.89 -17.92 -3.26
CA GLY A 44 -4.53 -18.24 -2.91
C GLY A 44 -3.65 -17.02 -2.60
N ALA A 45 -4.23 -15.83 -2.45
CA ALA A 45 -3.51 -14.62 -2.07
C ALA A 45 -2.82 -14.76 -0.71
N ALA A 46 -3.49 -15.36 0.28
CA ALA A 46 -2.94 -15.55 1.63
C ALA A 46 -1.61 -16.32 1.66
N ALA A 47 -1.37 -17.22 0.72
CA ALA A 47 -0.12 -17.97 0.61
C ALA A 47 1.01 -17.18 -0.10
N ARG A 48 0.67 -16.07 -0.77
CA ARG A 48 1.58 -15.27 -1.58
C ARG A 48 1.99 -13.96 -0.95
N ILE A 49 1.15 -13.41 -0.07
CA ILE A 49 1.46 -12.18 0.67
C ILE A 49 2.20 -12.51 1.96
N THR A 50 3.06 -11.59 2.41
CA THR A 50 3.73 -11.65 3.70
C THR A 50 3.04 -10.79 4.75
N HIS A 51 2.42 -9.68 4.30
CA HIS A 51 1.74 -8.70 5.13
C HIS A 51 0.39 -8.34 4.49
N LEU A 52 -0.65 -8.30 5.31
CA LEU A 52 -1.98 -7.81 4.96
C LEU A 52 -2.22 -6.53 5.75
N LEU A 53 -2.50 -5.42 5.07
CA LEU A 53 -2.87 -4.15 5.69
C LEU A 53 -4.39 -4.00 5.60
N TYR A 54 -5.04 -3.97 6.74
CA TYR A 54 -6.49 -3.78 6.84
C TYR A 54 -6.83 -2.28 6.77
N ALA A 55 -7.50 -1.87 5.74
CA ALA A 55 -7.85 -0.48 5.47
C ALA A 55 -9.37 -0.27 5.66
N PHE A 56 -9.81 0.53 6.64
CA PHE A 56 -8.99 1.37 7.52
C PHE A 56 -9.52 1.37 8.96
N GLY A 57 -8.64 1.67 9.90
CA GLY A 57 -9.04 2.18 11.22
C GLY A 57 -9.16 3.70 11.18
N ASN A 58 -10.01 4.26 12.01
CA ASN A 58 -10.37 5.68 12.01
C ASN A 58 -9.61 6.47 13.09
N PRO A 59 -8.64 7.33 12.72
CA PRO A 59 -8.07 8.33 13.61
C PRO A 59 -9.14 9.37 14.01
N THR A 60 -9.20 9.68 15.29
CA THR A 60 -10.00 10.78 15.84
C THR A 60 -9.11 11.81 16.51
N ALA A 61 -9.62 12.95 16.89
CA ALA A 61 -8.85 14.00 17.56
C ALA A 61 -8.13 13.51 18.85
N THR A 62 -8.67 12.51 19.54
CA THR A 62 -8.18 12.04 20.83
C THR A 62 -7.82 10.57 20.89
N GLY A 63 -7.96 9.83 19.78
CA GLY A 63 -7.68 8.39 19.76
C GLY A 63 -8.02 7.73 18.44
N CYS A 64 -8.09 6.41 18.47
CA CYS A 64 -8.49 5.60 17.34
C CYS A 64 -9.85 4.93 17.58
N ALA A 65 -10.58 4.74 16.50
CA ALA A 65 -11.83 4.00 16.48
C ALA A 65 -11.84 2.98 15.34
N VAL A 66 -12.68 1.96 15.47
CA VAL A 66 -13.06 1.09 14.35
C VAL A 66 -13.87 1.93 13.37
N SER A 67 -13.63 1.81 12.07
CA SER A 67 -14.30 2.66 11.05
C SER A 67 -15.74 2.22 10.77
N ASP A 68 -15.98 0.91 10.73
CA ASP A 68 -17.29 0.32 10.51
C ASP A 68 -17.52 -0.87 11.46
N PRO A 69 -18.12 -0.65 12.64
CA PRO A 69 -18.39 -1.72 13.60
C PRO A 69 -19.16 -2.91 13.01
N GLN A 70 -20.12 -2.66 12.10
CA GLN A 70 -20.88 -3.71 11.46
C GLN A 70 -20.01 -4.61 10.58
N ALA A 71 -19.26 -4.04 9.66
CA ALA A 71 -18.38 -4.78 8.78
C ALA A 71 -17.20 -5.40 9.55
N ASP A 72 -16.64 -4.66 10.50
CA ASP A 72 -15.38 -5.00 11.14
C ASP A 72 -15.53 -6.13 12.18
N TYR A 73 -16.57 -6.10 13.06
CA TYR A 73 -16.68 -7.11 14.13
C TYR A 73 -18.07 -7.56 14.56
N GLU A 74 -19.17 -6.95 14.03
CA GLU A 74 -20.52 -7.30 14.47
C GLU A 74 -21.25 -8.26 13.51
N LYS A 75 -21.15 -8.06 12.19
CA LYS A 75 -21.88 -8.82 11.18
C LYS A 75 -21.42 -10.29 11.17
N PRO A 76 -22.34 -11.27 11.40
CA PRO A 76 -21.94 -12.66 11.27
C PRO A 76 -21.77 -13.06 9.81
N TYR A 77 -20.77 -13.89 9.53
CA TYR A 77 -20.61 -14.55 8.25
C TYR A 77 -21.28 -15.93 8.27
N ASP A 78 -21.94 -16.29 7.19
CA ASP A 78 -22.43 -17.65 6.99
C ASP A 78 -21.29 -18.60 6.60
N ALA A 79 -21.60 -19.90 6.44
CA ALA A 79 -20.59 -20.88 6.08
C ALA A 79 -20.04 -20.66 4.66
N ALA A 80 -20.83 -20.09 3.75
CA ALA A 80 -20.42 -19.83 2.38
C ALA A 80 -19.36 -18.74 2.30
N ASP A 81 -19.44 -17.71 3.15
CA ASP A 81 -18.53 -16.56 3.14
C ASP A 81 -17.45 -16.60 4.24
N SER A 82 -17.50 -17.62 5.12
CA SER A 82 -16.49 -17.78 6.16
C SER A 82 -15.21 -18.46 5.66
N VAL A 83 -14.07 -17.99 6.17
CA VAL A 83 -12.71 -18.50 5.84
C VAL A 83 -12.58 -20.00 6.12
N ASP A 84 -13.15 -20.50 7.22
CA ASP A 84 -13.09 -21.91 7.64
C ASP A 84 -14.28 -22.76 7.18
N GLY A 85 -15.19 -22.17 6.37
CA GLY A 85 -16.40 -22.84 5.89
C GLY A 85 -17.44 -23.11 6.96
N LYS A 86 -17.37 -22.44 8.13
CA LYS A 86 -18.31 -22.57 9.22
C LYS A 86 -18.97 -21.22 9.50
N ALA A 87 -20.30 -21.22 9.66
CA ALA A 87 -21.01 -20.01 10.04
C ALA A 87 -20.57 -19.50 11.42
N ASP A 88 -20.52 -18.19 11.57
CA ASP A 88 -20.23 -17.56 12.84
C ASP A 88 -21.35 -17.87 13.86
N ARG A 89 -20.97 -18.17 15.08
CA ARG A 89 -21.92 -18.45 16.16
C ARG A 89 -22.43 -17.14 16.76
N ALA A 90 -23.71 -17.14 17.11
CA ALA A 90 -24.34 -16.02 17.82
C ALA A 90 -24.08 -16.09 19.34
N GLU A 91 -22.79 -16.26 19.74
CA GLU A 91 -22.42 -16.28 21.15
C GLU A 91 -22.10 -14.85 21.61
N PRO A 92 -22.46 -14.48 22.86
CA PRO A 92 -22.08 -13.18 23.42
C PRO A 92 -20.56 -12.98 23.41
N LEU A 93 -20.12 -11.74 23.20
CA LEU A 93 -18.72 -11.32 23.25
C LEU A 93 -17.80 -11.96 22.19
N THR A 94 -18.37 -12.60 21.16
CA THR A 94 -17.57 -13.17 20.06
C THR A 94 -17.33 -12.12 19.00
N VAL A 95 -16.05 -11.91 18.63
CA VAL A 95 -15.65 -11.08 17.49
C VAL A 95 -16.05 -11.78 16.20
N ARG A 96 -16.88 -11.15 15.39
CA ARG A 96 -17.38 -11.58 14.08
C ARG A 96 -16.85 -10.63 13.01
N GLY A 97 -17.58 -10.42 11.94
CA GLY A 97 -17.20 -9.50 10.88
C GLY A 97 -15.84 -9.85 10.25
N ASN A 98 -15.25 -8.88 9.60
CA ASN A 98 -13.95 -9.02 8.97
C ASN A 98 -12.86 -9.41 9.99
N PHE A 99 -12.87 -8.86 11.21
CA PHE A 99 -11.88 -9.18 12.23
C PHE A 99 -11.96 -10.66 12.67
N GLY A 100 -13.18 -11.18 12.84
CA GLY A 100 -13.41 -12.61 13.12
C GLY A 100 -12.89 -13.49 11.99
N GLN A 101 -13.14 -13.12 10.75
CA GLN A 101 -12.65 -13.86 9.59
C GLN A 101 -11.13 -13.75 9.42
N LEU A 102 -10.51 -12.61 9.73
CA LEU A 102 -9.06 -12.46 9.71
C LEU A 102 -8.36 -13.26 10.81
N LEU A 103 -8.98 -13.43 11.99
CA LEU A 103 -8.47 -14.34 13.02
C LEU A 103 -8.44 -15.79 12.50
N LYS A 104 -9.50 -16.23 11.79
CA LYS A 104 -9.52 -17.55 11.12
C LYS A 104 -8.45 -17.64 10.03
N LEU A 105 -8.26 -16.57 9.25
CA LEU A 105 -7.22 -16.51 8.21
C LEU A 105 -5.82 -16.63 8.80
N LYS A 106 -5.51 -15.93 9.89
CA LYS A 106 -4.22 -16.04 10.59
C LYS A 106 -3.99 -17.42 11.16
N ALA A 107 -5.03 -18.09 11.67
CA ALA A 107 -4.92 -19.47 12.15
C ALA A 107 -4.56 -20.44 11.01
N ALA A 108 -5.11 -20.23 9.81
CA ALA A 108 -4.80 -21.01 8.62
C ALA A 108 -3.42 -20.67 8.02
N TYR A 109 -2.97 -19.42 8.15
CA TYR A 109 -1.72 -18.89 7.58
C TYR A 109 -0.88 -18.21 8.68
N PRO A 110 -0.25 -18.95 9.60
CA PRO A 110 0.38 -18.38 10.80
C PRO A 110 1.63 -17.52 10.54
N LYS A 111 2.17 -17.53 9.32
CA LYS A 111 3.27 -16.64 8.92
C LYS A 111 2.79 -15.28 8.40
N LEU A 112 1.51 -15.16 8.06
CA LEU A 112 0.92 -13.92 7.58
C LEU A 112 0.89 -12.89 8.71
N LYS A 113 1.44 -11.71 8.44
CA LYS A 113 1.34 -10.55 9.33
C LYS A 113 0.14 -9.72 8.93
N VAL A 114 -0.68 -9.33 9.90
CA VAL A 114 -1.84 -8.46 9.69
C VAL A 114 -1.61 -7.17 10.45
N LEU A 115 -1.67 -6.04 9.76
CA LEU A 115 -1.58 -4.71 10.37
C LEU A 115 -2.90 -3.96 10.16
N ILE A 116 -3.24 -3.09 11.11
CA ILE A 116 -4.27 -2.08 10.88
C ILE A 116 -3.63 -0.87 10.22
N SER A 117 -4.19 -0.40 9.10
CA SER A 117 -3.85 0.88 8.50
C SER A 117 -4.78 1.95 9.03
N LEU A 118 -4.21 3.05 9.54
CA LEU A 118 -4.93 4.15 10.17
C LEU A 118 -4.93 5.34 9.21
N GLY A 119 -6.09 5.84 8.84
CA GLY A 119 -6.25 7.03 8.00
C GLY A 119 -6.70 6.72 6.58
N GLY A 120 -5.81 6.90 5.60
CA GLY A 120 -6.13 6.88 4.17
C GLY A 120 -6.78 8.19 3.71
N TRP A 121 -7.14 8.24 2.44
CA TRP A 121 -7.65 9.45 1.78
C TRP A 121 -8.79 10.14 2.52
N THR A 122 -9.76 9.37 3.03
CA THR A 122 -10.98 9.91 3.64
C THR A 122 -10.89 10.14 5.14
N LEU A 123 -9.95 9.49 5.86
CA LEU A 123 -9.91 9.50 7.33
C LEU A 123 -8.68 10.21 7.92
N SER A 124 -7.90 10.94 7.11
CA SER A 124 -6.66 11.60 7.57
C SER A 124 -6.88 12.94 8.29
N SER A 125 -8.10 13.47 8.37
CA SER A 125 -8.40 14.83 8.83
C SER A 125 -8.01 15.14 10.27
N HIS A 126 -7.89 14.14 11.16
CA HIS A 126 -7.59 14.35 12.57
C HIS A 126 -6.13 14.14 12.95
N PHE A 127 -5.27 13.70 12.04
CA PHE A 127 -3.87 13.47 12.37
C PHE A 127 -3.12 14.74 12.80
N SER A 128 -3.34 15.88 12.13
CA SER A 128 -2.67 17.15 12.48
C SER A 128 -2.97 17.55 13.92
N GLU A 129 -4.23 17.47 14.35
CA GLU A 129 -4.65 17.75 15.71
C GLU A 129 -4.04 16.75 16.71
N ALA A 130 -4.18 15.44 16.43
CA ALA A 130 -3.67 14.37 17.28
C ALA A 130 -2.14 14.41 17.44
N ALA A 131 -1.41 14.86 16.40
CA ALA A 131 0.05 14.97 16.42
C ALA A 131 0.58 16.29 17.01
N SER A 132 -0.26 17.29 17.28
CA SER A 132 0.14 18.68 17.54
C SER A 132 1.01 18.88 18.80
N SER A 133 0.83 18.09 19.83
CA SER A 133 1.59 18.22 21.10
C SER A 133 2.08 16.85 21.61
N ALA A 134 3.04 16.85 22.54
CA ALA A 134 3.51 15.62 23.18
C ALA A 134 2.38 14.92 23.96
N ALA A 135 1.52 15.67 24.62
CA ALA A 135 0.40 15.13 25.38
C ALA A 135 -0.66 14.50 24.46
N SER A 136 -1.04 15.19 23.37
CA SER A 136 -2.02 14.65 22.41
C SER A 136 -1.48 13.40 21.73
N ARG A 137 -0.20 13.37 21.30
CA ARG A 137 0.43 12.17 20.72
C ARG A 137 0.40 10.98 21.70
N GLN A 138 0.73 11.19 22.98
CA GLN A 138 0.70 10.12 23.97
C GLN A 138 -0.69 9.52 24.14
N VAL A 139 -1.72 10.34 24.25
CA VAL A 139 -3.11 9.91 24.40
C VAL A 139 -3.60 9.20 23.14
N PHE A 140 -3.38 9.79 21.98
CA PHE A 140 -3.76 9.24 20.68
C PHE A 140 -3.15 7.84 20.46
N VAL A 141 -1.83 7.73 20.60
CA VAL A 141 -1.10 6.47 20.41
C VAL A 141 -1.53 5.41 21.41
N ALA A 142 -1.73 5.78 22.68
CA ALA A 142 -2.20 4.85 23.70
C ALA A 142 -3.60 4.30 23.38
N SER A 143 -4.50 5.14 22.84
CA SER A 143 -5.83 4.73 22.39
C SER A 143 -5.74 3.74 21.22
N CYS A 144 -4.96 4.06 20.17
CA CYS A 144 -4.79 3.18 19.00
C CYS A 144 -4.20 1.81 19.41
N ILE A 145 -3.21 1.81 20.26
CA ILE A 145 -2.59 0.58 20.80
C ILE A 145 -3.58 -0.20 21.67
N GLY A 146 -4.36 0.48 22.52
CA GLY A 146 -5.39 -0.13 23.33
C GLY A 146 -6.40 -0.89 22.48
N GLN A 147 -6.91 -0.23 21.46
CA GLN A 147 -7.92 -0.80 20.59
C GLN A 147 -7.37 -1.90 19.67
N PHE A 148 -6.31 -1.63 18.91
CA PHE A 148 -5.89 -2.52 17.84
C PHE A 148 -4.82 -3.53 18.25
N ILE A 149 -3.88 -3.17 19.11
CA ILE A 149 -2.80 -4.08 19.53
C ILE A 149 -3.22 -4.93 20.73
N LYS A 150 -3.82 -4.30 21.75
CA LYS A 150 -4.36 -5.04 22.90
C LYS A 150 -5.72 -5.66 22.58
N GLY A 151 -6.37 -5.21 21.52
CA GLY A 151 -7.60 -5.77 20.99
C GLY A 151 -8.86 -5.43 21.77
N ASP A 152 -8.87 -4.32 22.51
CA ASP A 152 -10.03 -3.91 23.31
C ASP A 152 -11.08 -3.24 22.42
N LEU A 153 -12.17 -3.96 22.14
CA LEU A 153 -13.33 -3.46 21.38
C LEU A 153 -14.40 -2.84 22.30
N GLY A 154 -14.16 -2.80 23.61
CA GLY A 154 -15.17 -2.43 24.60
C GLY A 154 -16.15 -3.56 24.88
N ASN A 155 -17.04 -3.35 25.86
CA ASN A 155 -18.09 -4.30 26.25
C ASN A 155 -17.62 -5.74 26.52
N GLY A 156 -16.32 -5.95 26.82
CA GLY A 156 -15.74 -7.27 27.07
C GLY A 156 -15.39 -8.07 25.82
N MET A 157 -15.61 -7.54 24.63
CA MET A 157 -15.11 -8.15 23.40
C MET A 157 -13.62 -7.87 23.19
N SER A 158 -12.89 -8.86 22.71
CA SER A 158 -11.45 -8.74 22.44
C SER A 158 -11.04 -9.37 21.13
N MET A 159 -10.29 -8.63 20.32
CA MET A 159 -9.59 -9.12 19.12
C MET A 159 -8.07 -9.24 19.34
N ALA A 160 -7.63 -9.44 20.58
CA ALA A 160 -6.22 -9.56 20.92
C ALA A 160 -5.51 -10.61 20.05
N GLY A 161 -4.33 -10.28 19.51
CA GLY A 161 -3.56 -11.14 18.63
C GLY A 161 -3.96 -11.07 17.14
N LEU A 162 -4.96 -10.29 16.78
CA LEU A 162 -5.31 -10.07 15.36
C LEU A 162 -4.21 -9.26 14.67
N PHE A 163 -3.89 -8.08 15.17
CA PHE A 163 -2.93 -7.20 14.50
C PHE A 163 -1.50 -7.39 15.03
N ASP A 164 -0.57 -7.59 14.10
CA ASP A 164 0.87 -7.69 14.36
C ASP A 164 1.58 -6.31 14.34
N GLY A 165 0.83 -5.24 14.08
CA GLY A 165 1.38 -3.89 14.00
C GLY A 165 0.36 -2.87 13.51
N ILE A 166 0.87 -1.67 13.30
CA ILE A 166 0.12 -0.50 12.84
C ILE A 166 0.81 0.06 11.60
N ASP A 167 0.03 0.39 10.60
CA ASP A 167 0.40 1.19 9.43
C ASP A 167 -0.21 2.58 9.59
N ILE A 168 0.52 3.64 9.26
CA ILE A 168 0.02 5.02 9.32
C ILE A 168 -0.08 5.54 7.88
N ASP A 169 -1.30 5.86 7.49
CA ASP A 169 -1.63 6.40 6.18
C ASP A 169 -2.17 7.83 6.35
N TRP A 170 -1.26 8.79 6.58
CA TRP A 170 -1.61 10.20 6.74
C TRP A 170 -1.42 10.94 5.42
N GLU A 171 -2.53 11.37 4.82
CA GLU A 171 -2.57 12.04 3.52
C GLU A 171 -3.06 13.50 3.64
N TYR A 172 -2.16 14.55 3.82
CA TYR A 172 -0.70 14.42 3.94
C TYR A 172 -0.18 15.31 5.07
N PRO A 173 0.95 15.00 5.73
CA PRO A 173 1.55 15.87 6.73
C PRO A 173 2.01 17.20 6.13
N GLY A 174 1.32 18.30 6.45
CA GLY A 174 1.68 19.65 5.99
C GLY A 174 1.15 20.02 4.61
N ALA A 175 0.33 19.19 3.98
CA ALA A 175 -0.32 19.45 2.68
C ALA A 175 -1.80 19.09 2.69
N CYS A 176 -2.53 19.53 1.66
CA CYS A 176 -3.90 19.08 1.42
C CYS A 176 -3.88 17.66 0.83
N GLY A 177 -4.75 16.78 1.38
CA GLY A 177 -5.22 15.58 0.74
C GLY A 177 -6.68 15.76 0.34
N ASN A 178 -7.55 14.81 0.74
CA ASN A 178 -9.01 14.95 0.59
C ASN A 178 -9.56 16.20 1.33
N THR A 179 -8.90 16.60 2.40
CA THR A 179 -9.17 17.86 3.12
C THR A 179 -7.89 18.65 3.27
N CYS A 180 -8.02 19.94 3.61
CA CYS A 180 -6.87 20.81 3.95
C CYS A 180 -6.74 20.97 5.48
N ALA A 181 -7.01 19.91 6.24
CA ALA A 181 -6.83 19.88 7.69
C ALA A 181 -5.36 19.61 8.05
N PHE A 182 -4.50 20.56 7.81
CA PHE A 182 -3.05 20.45 8.09
C PHE A 182 -2.48 21.69 8.79
N SER A 183 -1.29 21.54 9.35
CA SER A 183 -0.47 22.59 9.97
C SER A 183 0.94 22.62 9.35
N PRO A 184 1.59 23.77 9.22
CA PRO A 184 3.00 23.83 8.84
C PRO A 184 3.95 23.09 9.78
N ALA A 185 3.51 22.75 10.99
CA ALA A 185 4.27 21.96 11.95
C ALA A 185 4.15 20.44 11.74
N ASP A 186 3.25 19.98 10.86
CA ASP A 186 2.97 18.55 10.68
C ASP A 186 4.14 17.72 10.19
N PRO A 187 5.05 18.20 9.32
CA PRO A 187 6.25 17.44 8.97
C PRO A 187 7.05 16.99 10.20
N ARG A 188 7.27 17.91 11.14
CA ARG A 188 7.95 17.62 12.41
C ARG A 188 7.08 16.80 13.35
N ASN A 189 5.79 17.12 13.45
CA ASN A 189 4.83 16.41 14.28
C ASN A 189 4.66 14.97 13.86
N PHE A 190 4.71 14.68 12.55
CA PHE A 190 4.68 13.32 12.02
C PHE A 190 5.88 12.50 12.49
N THR A 191 7.08 13.05 12.41
CA THR A 191 8.29 12.41 12.96
C THR A 191 8.11 12.07 14.44
N LEU A 192 7.59 13.00 15.25
CA LEU A 192 7.38 12.81 16.68
C LEU A 192 6.24 11.83 16.98
N LEU A 193 5.21 11.77 16.15
CA LEU A 193 4.12 10.80 16.24
C LEU A 193 4.64 9.37 16.00
N LEU A 194 5.44 9.17 14.95
CA LEU A 194 6.05 7.87 14.66
C LEU A 194 7.01 7.42 15.76
N ALA A 195 7.80 8.35 16.33
CA ALA A 195 8.64 8.08 17.49
C ALA A 195 7.82 7.61 18.70
N GLU A 196 6.68 8.24 18.96
CA GLU A 196 5.80 7.87 20.07
C GLU A 196 5.12 6.52 19.84
N PHE A 197 4.65 6.23 18.61
CA PHE A 197 4.15 4.88 18.26
C PHE A 197 5.22 3.82 18.52
N ARG A 198 6.45 4.03 18.03
CA ARG A 198 7.54 3.08 18.21
C ARG A 198 7.87 2.88 19.67
N ARG A 199 7.94 3.96 20.47
CA ARG A 199 8.20 3.91 21.91
C ARG A 199 7.15 3.08 22.66
N GLN A 200 5.85 3.31 22.38
CA GLN A 200 4.78 2.60 23.07
C GLN A 200 4.68 1.13 22.60
N LEU A 201 4.82 0.85 21.31
CA LEU A 201 4.85 -0.52 20.79
C LEU A 201 6.01 -1.32 21.39
N ASP A 202 7.23 -0.74 21.46
CA ASP A 202 8.41 -1.38 22.03
C ASP A 202 8.27 -1.66 23.54
N SER A 203 7.47 -0.88 24.24
CA SER A 203 7.19 -1.13 25.66
C SER A 203 6.32 -2.37 25.90
N ILE A 204 5.61 -2.84 24.87
CA ILE A 204 4.80 -4.06 24.91
C ILE A 204 5.62 -5.22 24.33
N ASP A 205 6.00 -5.12 23.06
CA ASP A 205 6.84 -6.10 22.37
C ASP A 205 7.48 -5.46 21.14
N ARG A 206 8.81 -5.54 21.03
CA ARG A 206 9.57 -5.02 19.88
C ARG A 206 9.28 -5.70 18.56
N ARG A 207 8.55 -6.81 18.57
CA ARG A 207 8.13 -7.52 17.36
C ARG A 207 6.93 -6.88 16.66
N TYR A 208 6.20 -5.97 17.33
CA TYR A 208 5.14 -5.21 16.66
C TYR A 208 5.70 -4.33 15.57
N LEU A 209 5.07 -4.41 14.41
CA LEU A 209 5.47 -3.66 13.23
C LEU A 209 4.89 -2.25 13.26
N LEU A 210 5.67 -1.30 12.75
CA LEU A 210 5.21 0.05 12.44
C LEU A 210 5.62 0.36 11.01
N THR A 211 4.64 0.67 10.17
CA THR A 211 4.84 1.03 8.76
C THR A 211 4.10 2.32 8.44
N ILE A 212 4.36 2.88 7.29
CA ILE A 212 3.60 4.00 6.75
C ILE A 212 3.26 3.76 5.28
N ALA A 213 2.11 4.26 4.81
CA ALA A 213 1.93 4.64 3.43
C ALA A 213 2.58 6.02 3.21
N ALA A 214 3.33 6.18 2.12
CA ALA A 214 4.09 7.41 1.87
C ALA A 214 3.89 7.87 0.43
N PRO A 215 3.72 9.20 0.20
CA PRO A 215 3.45 9.75 -1.13
C PRO A 215 4.62 9.58 -2.09
N ALA A 216 4.32 9.44 -3.39
CA ALA A 216 5.31 9.48 -4.47
C ALA A 216 5.33 10.84 -5.21
N GLY A 217 4.39 11.74 -4.96
CA GLY A 217 4.43 13.12 -5.42
C GLY A 217 5.51 13.92 -4.71
N HIS A 218 6.37 14.62 -5.51
CA HIS A 218 7.49 15.38 -4.93
C HIS A 218 7.02 16.47 -3.97
N GLU A 219 5.93 17.13 -4.29
CA GLU A 219 5.31 18.18 -3.49
C GLU A 219 4.94 17.71 -2.08
N ASP A 220 4.59 16.44 -1.91
CA ASP A 220 4.17 15.89 -0.63
C ASP A 220 5.34 15.26 0.14
N TYR A 221 6.15 14.39 -0.52
CA TYR A 221 7.26 13.75 0.21
C TYR A 221 8.40 14.73 0.56
N ALA A 222 8.52 15.85 -0.14
CA ALA A 222 9.48 16.89 0.21
C ALA A 222 9.19 17.54 1.58
N LEU A 223 7.95 17.43 2.07
CA LEU A 223 7.54 17.89 3.39
C LEU A 223 7.86 16.87 4.50
N ILE A 224 8.18 15.62 4.18
CA ILE A 224 8.43 14.56 5.16
C ILE A 224 9.92 14.52 5.54
N GLU A 225 10.22 14.47 6.83
CA GLU A 225 11.60 14.32 7.34
C GLU A 225 12.11 12.86 7.14
N LEU A 226 12.26 12.41 5.87
CA LEU A 226 12.51 11.02 5.50
C LEU A 226 13.69 10.37 6.24
N ASN A 227 14.79 11.10 6.43
CA ASN A 227 15.97 10.65 7.16
C ASN A 227 15.73 10.50 8.68
N ALA A 228 14.74 11.23 9.21
CA ALA A 228 14.41 11.20 10.63
C ALA A 228 13.36 10.12 10.98
N ILE A 229 12.45 9.81 10.04
CA ILE A 229 11.35 8.87 10.31
C ILE A 229 11.75 7.40 10.13
N HIS A 230 12.62 7.08 9.13
CA HIS A 230 12.92 5.69 8.80
C HIS A 230 13.48 4.84 9.97
N PRO A 231 14.17 5.38 11.00
CA PRO A 231 14.62 4.58 12.13
C PRO A 231 13.49 3.99 12.97
N TYR A 232 12.33 4.65 13.01
CA TYR A 232 11.16 4.19 13.77
C TYR A 232 10.35 3.12 13.04
N LEU A 233 10.55 2.98 11.72
CA LEU A 233 9.73 2.18 10.83
C LEU A 233 10.37 0.84 10.47
N ASN A 234 9.54 -0.18 10.31
CA ASN A 234 9.94 -1.44 9.69
C ASN A 234 9.97 -1.30 8.16
N TYR A 235 8.91 -0.72 7.57
CA TYR A 235 8.79 -0.48 6.14
C TYR A 235 8.15 0.88 5.87
N ILE A 236 8.43 1.41 4.69
CA ILE A 236 7.79 2.57 4.06
C ILE A 236 7.14 2.06 2.78
N ASN A 237 5.81 1.99 2.76
CA ASN A 237 5.03 1.58 1.61
C ASN A 237 4.84 2.80 0.70
N LEU A 238 5.65 2.92 -0.34
CA LEU A 238 5.61 4.04 -1.27
C LEU A 238 4.39 3.90 -2.18
N MET A 239 3.45 4.82 -2.12
CA MET A 239 2.26 4.90 -3.00
C MET A 239 2.67 5.38 -4.40
N ALA A 240 3.39 4.51 -5.15
CA ALA A 240 3.99 4.81 -6.43
C ALA A 240 2.98 4.63 -7.59
N TYR A 241 1.81 5.20 -7.39
CA TYR A 241 0.66 5.27 -8.29
C TYR A 241 -0.04 6.61 -8.09
N ASP A 242 -1.14 6.87 -8.81
CA ASP A 242 -1.79 8.19 -8.85
C ASP A 242 -0.82 9.32 -9.24
N LEU A 243 0.23 8.98 -10.00
CA LEU A 243 1.17 9.96 -10.50
C LEU A 243 0.50 10.90 -11.49
N HIS A 244 -0.48 10.38 -12.24
CA HIS A 244 -1.38 11.10 -13.16
C HIS A 244 -2.76 10.46 -13.11
N GLY A 245 -3.80 11.30 -13.18
CA GLY A 245 -5.19 10.85 -13.15
C GLY A 245 -6.15 11.87 -13.77
N THR A 246 -7.43 11.61 -13.65
CA THR A 246 -8.51 12.36 -14.31
C THR A 246 -8.73 13.78 -13.80
N TRP A 247 -8.03 14.21 -12.76
CA TRP A 247 -7.89 15.61 -12.34
C TRP A 247 -7.06 16.43 -13.35
N GLU A 248 -6.34 15.76 -14.24
CA GLU A 248 -5.59 16.36 -15.34
C GLU A 248 -6.40 16.32 -16.65
N LYS A 249 -6.18 17.32 -17.52
CA LYS A 249 -6.87 17.44 -18.82
C LYS A 249 -6.14 16.76 -19.97
N VAL A 250 -5.03 16.10 -19.69
CA VAL A 250 -4.18 15.38 -20.64
C VAL A 250 -4.02 13.96 -20.15
N THR A 251 -4.16 13.00 -21.06
CA THR A 251 -3.93 11.58 -20.75
C THR A 251 -2.47 11.33 -20.43
N ASN A 252 -2.19 10.52 -19.40
CA ASN A 252 -0.83 10.17 -19.02
C ASN A 252 -0.80 8.78 -18.36
N HIS A 253 0.40 8.34 -17.99
CA HIS A 253 0.59 7.07 -17.30
C HIS A 253 0.32 7.20 -15.80
N HIS A 254 -0.61 6.40 -15.30
CA HIS A 254 -1.00 6.32 -13.90
C HIS A 254 0.18 5.97 -12.96
N ALA A 255 1.08 5.08 -13.39
CA ALA A 255 2.16 4.56 -12.56
C ALA A 255 3.42 4.22 -13.39
N ALA A 256 3.93 5.22 -14.15
CA ALA A 256 5.12 5.07 -14.97
C ALA A 256 6.38 4.77 -14.16
N LEU A 257 7.17 3.77 -14.58
CA LEU A 257 8.44 3.47 -13.93
C LEU A 257 9.50 4.54 -14.22
N TYR A 258 9.57 5.02 -15.46
CA TYR A 258 10.54 6.04 -15.92
C TYR A 258 9.84 7.15 -16.70
N ALA A 259 10.53 8.28 -16.83
CA ALA A 259 10.07 9.39 -17.64
C ALA A 259 10.06 9.05 -19.14
N ASN A 260 9.09 9.58 -19.87
CA ASN A 260 9.07 9.59 -21.33
C ASN A 260 9.43 11.02 -21.81
N PRO A 261 10.47 11.21 -22.66
CA PRO A 261 10.83 12.53 -23.19
C PRO A 261 9.74 13.23 -24.00
N ALA A 262 8.71 12.50 -24.47
CA ALA A 262 7.58 13.08 -25.17
C ALA A 262 6.46 13.56 -24.23
N GLU A 263 6.60 13.33 -22.94
CA GLU A 263 5.65 13.80 -21.93
C GLU A 263 5.63 15.34 -21.88
N PRO A 264 4.43 15.97 -21.76
CA PRO A 264 4.34 17.42 -21.60
C PRO A 264 5.14 17.91 -20.39
N ALA A 265 5.86 19.03 -20.57
CA ALA A 265 6.84 19.52 -19.57
C ALA A 265 6.21 19.92 -18.22
N ASP A 266 4.94 20.27 -18.21
CA ASP A 266 4.17 20.65 -17.02
C ASP A 266 3.71 19.44 -16.20
N THR A 267 3.75 18.24 -16.77
CA THR A 267 3.42 16.98 -16.10
C THR A 267 4.64 16.07 -15.91
N ALA A 268 5.75 16.39 -16.56
CA ALA A 268 6.97 15.60 -16.57
C ALA A 268 7.61 15.45 -15.18
N ASN A 269 8.28 14.31 -14.98
CA ASN A 269 9.04 13.95 -13.76
C ASN A 269 8.23 13.37 -12.59
N ARG A 270 6.95 13.09 -12.73
CA ARG A 270 6.22 12.27 -11.77
C ARG A 270 6.38 10.79 -12.16
N THR A 271 7.45 10.17 -11.70
CA THR A 271 7.76 8.77 -11.99
C THR A 271 8.18 7.99 -10.76
N ILE A 272 8.01 6.68 -10.81
CA ILE A 272 8.44 5.77 -9.74
C ILE A 272 9.94 5.90 -9.48
N ASP A 273 10.78 5.91 -10.54
CA ASP A 273 12.25 5.99 -10.37
C ASP A 273 12.69 7.31 -9.74
N ARG A 274 12.00 8.41 -10.02
CA ARG A 274 12.27 9.71 -9.39
C ARG A 274 11.97 9.65 -7.90
N ALA A 275 10.77 9.22 -7.51
CA ALA A 275 10.40 9.10 -6.11
C ALA A 275 11.36 8.17 -5.35
N VAL A 276 11.61 6.97 -5.85
CA VAL A 276 12.55 6.02 -5.23
C VAL A 276 13.94 6.62 -5.09
N THR A 277 14.45 7.29 -6.13
CA THR A 277 15.77 7.91 -6.10
C THR A 277 15.85 8.99 -5.03
N ASP A 278 14.84 9.84 -4.90
CA ASP A 278 14.80 10.91 -3.92
C ASP A 278 14.69 10.36 -2.48
N TYR A 279 13.89 9.31 -2.24
CA TYR A 279 13.82 8.62 -0.94
C TYR A 279 15.18 8.02 -0.54
N LEU A 280 15.86 7.36 -1.46
CA LEU A 280 17.19 6.80 -1.20
C LEU A 280 18.25 7.89 -0.97
N ALA A 281 18.19 8.98 -1.74
CA ALA A 281 19.08 10.15 -1.58
C ALA A 281 18.83 10.86 -0.24
N ALA A 282 17.60 10.86 0.27
CA ALA A 282 17.25 11.36 1.60
C ALA A 282 17.72 10.45 2.75
N GLY A 283 18.36 9.31 2.45
CA GLY A 283 18.94 8.41 3.46
C GLY A 283 18.05 7.24 3.88
N VAL A 284 16.90 7.03 3.24
CA VAL A 284 16.06 5.85 3.50
C VAL A 284 16.80 4.60 3.01
N PRO A 285 17.05 3.59 3.86
CA PRO A 285 17.67 2.35 3.41
C PRO A 285 16.78 1.62 2.38
N PRO A 286 17.31 1.13 1.26
CA PRO A 286 16.51 0.42 0.25
C PRO A 286 15.75 -0.79 0.82
N ALA A 287 16.33 -1.48 1.81
CA ALA A 287 15.70 -2.60 2.50
C ALA A 287 14.49 -2.22 3.39
N LYS A 288 14.16 -0.93 3.50
CA LYS A 288 12.94 -0.44 4.18
C LYS A 288 11.90 0.11 3.20
N LEU A 289 12.26 0.34 1.95
CA LEU A 289 11.37 0.92 0.94
C LEU A 289 10.63 -0.19 0.18
N VAL A 290 9.30 -0.20 0.25
CA VAL A 290 8.41 -1.14 -0.43
C VAL A 290 7.72 -0.40 -1.57
N LEU A 291 7.82 -0.91 -2.79
CA LEU A 291 7.26 -0.25 -3.97
C LEU A 291 5.77 -0.53 -4.12
N GLY A 292 4.95 0.50 -4.09
CA GLY A 292 3.52 0.43 -4.37
C GLY A 292 3.22 0.18 -5.84
N VAL A 293 2.21 -0.64 -6.09
CA VAL A 293 1.65 -0.89 -7.43
C VAL A 293 0.13 -0.88 -7.37
N PRO A 294 -0.55 -0.27 -8.35
CA PRO A 294 -2.00 -0.24 -8.37
C PRO A 294 -2.58 -1.49 -9.02
N PHE A 295 -3.68 -2.00 -8.46
CA PHE A 295 -4.51 -3.03 -9.11
C PHE A 295 -5.75 -2.41 -9.77
N TYR A 296 -5.67 -1.14 -10.10
CA TYR A 296 -6.68 -0.34 -10.77
C TYR A 296 -6.03 0.58 -11.80
N GLY A 297 -6.82 1.32 -12.54
CA GLY A 297 -6.31 2.29 -13.51
C GLY A 297 -7.11 3.56 -13.57
N HIS A 298 -6.52 4.58 -14.22
CA HIS A 298 -7.16 5.83 -14.54
C HIS A 298 -7.51 5.93 -16.03
N GLY A 299 -8.71 6.47 -16.32
CA GLY A 299 -9.25 6.53 -17.67
C GLY A 299 -9.90 7.84 -18.02
N TRP A 300 -9.68 8.27 -19.27
CA TRP A 300 -10.21 9.50 -19.85
C TRP A 300 -11.08 9.22 -21.07
N LYS A 301 -12.04 10.09 -21.32
CA LYS A 301 -12.91 10.09 -22.50
C LYS A 301 -12.71 11.33 -23.38
N GLY A 302 -13.19 11.27 -24.61
CA GLY A 302 -13.07 12.36 -25.58
C GLY A 302 -11.62 12.60 -26.03
N VAL A 303 -10.84 11.50 -26.05
CA VAL A 303 -9.41 11.51 -26.38
C VAL A 303 -9.22 11.35 -27.88
N PRO A 304 -8.50 12.25 -28.58
CA PRO A 304 -8.23 12.13 -30.01
C PRO A 304 -7.39 10.90 -30.37
N ASN A 305 -7.63 10.34 -31.57
CA ASN A 305 -6.83 9.23 -32.09
C ASN A 305 -5.48 9.73 -32.66
N THR A 306 -4.65 10.29 -31.76
CA THR A 306 -3.26 10.67 -32.03
C THR A 306 -2.40 9.97 -31.00
N ASN A 307 -1.26 9.41 -31.38
CA ASN A 307 -0.36 8.64 -30.51
C ASN A 307 -1.10 7.57 -29.68
N ASN A 308 -2.12 6.92 -30.26
CA ASN A 308 -3.00 5.97 -29.56
C ASN A 308 -3.57 6.53 -28.25
N GLY A 309 -3.92 7.81 -28.25
CA GLY A 309 -4.50 8.51 -27.11
C GLY A 309 -3.51 8.94 -26.02
N LEU A 310 -2.23 8.60 -26.10
CA LEU A 310 -1.24 8.97 -25.06
C LEU A 310 -0.78 10.43 -25.23
N PHE A 311 -0.73 11.17 -24.11
CA PHE A 311 -0.39 12.60 -24.03
C PHE A 311 -1.33 13.49 -24.88
N GLN A 312 -2.61 13.16 -24.89
CA GLN A 312 -3.62 13.87 -25.64
C GLN A 312 -4.60 14.60 -24.73
N PRO A 313 -5.17 15.73 -25.20
CA PRO A 313 -6.26 16.39 -24.49
C PRO A 313 -7.43 15.43 -24.27
N ALA A 314 -8.11 15.57 -23.12
CA ALA A 314 -9.27 14.75 -22.76
C ALA A 314 -10.44 15.64 -22.34
N ALA A 315 -11.67 15.17 -22.60
CA ALA A 315 -12.89 15.86 -22.20
C ALA A 315 -13.28 15.61 -20.74
N GLY A 316 -12.67 14.64 -20.08
CA GLY A 316 -12.90 14.32 -18.67
C GLY A 316 -12.77 12.83 -18.38
N PRO A 317 -13.21 12.38 -17.19
CA PRO A 317 -13.09 10.98 -16.77
C PRO A 317 -13.90 10.04 -17.66
N ALA A 318 -13.36 8.85 -17.93
CA ALA A 318 -14.08 7.76 -18.58
C ALA A 318 -15.20 7.25 -17.66
N LYS A 319 -16.19 6.59 -18.25
CA LYS A 319 -17.23 5.89 -17.47
C LYS A 319 -16.61 4.63 -16.85
N SER A 320 -16.91 4.38 -15.59
CA SER A 320 -16.46 3.23 -14.79
C SER A 320 -17.62 2.63 -14.00
N SER A 321 -17.38 1.50 -13.36
CA SER A 321 -18.35 0.82 -12.51
C SER A 321 -18.45 1.45 -11.10
N ASP A 322 -17.40 2.12 -10.66
CA ASP A 322 -17.28 2.73 -9.35
C ASP A 322 -17.13 4.26 -9.48
N GLU A 323 -15.96 4.81 -9.25
CA GLU A 323 -15.70 6.25 -9.36
C GLU A 323 -15.34 6.64 -10.80
N PRO A 324 -16.00 7.66 -11.41
CA PRO A 324 -15.70 8.06 -12.78
C PRO A 324 -14.22 8.29 -13.03
N GLY A 325 -13.67 7.55 -14.00
CA GLY A 325 -12.24 7.60 -14.35
C GLY A 325 -11.33 6.72 -13.49
N THR A 326 -11.87 5.95 -12.57
CA THR A 326 -11.14 4.92 -11.81
C THR A 326 -11.83 3.58 -12.01
N GLU A 327 -11.08 2.52 -12.35
CA GLU A 327 -11.65 1.20 -12.61
C GLU A 327 -10.68 0.09 -12.19
N ALA A 328 -11.22 -0.99 -11.62
CA ALA A 328 -10.48 -2.16 -11.19
C ALA A 328 -9.82 -2.91 -12.36
N PHE A 329 -8.66 -3.50 -12.12
CA PHE A 329 -7.98 -4.35 -13.13
C PHE A 329 -8.88 -5.48 -13.63
N ARG A 330 -9.68 -6.11 -12.74
CA ARG A 330 -10.60 -7.19 -13.10
C ARG A 330 -11.58 -6.81 -14.21
N GLU A 331 -11.94 -5.53 -14.30
CA GLU A 331 -12.81 -4.98 -15.34
C GLU A 331 -12.01 -4.49 -16.56
N LEU A 332 -10.92 -3.75 -16.32
CA LEU A 332 -10.08 -3.15 -17.37
C LEU A 332 -9.53 -4.20 -18.35
N LYS A 333 -9.09 -5.35 -17.85
CA LYS A 333 -8.55 -6.43 -18.69
C LYS A 333 -9.58 -7.01 -19.68
N ASN A 334 -10.88 -6.80 -19.42
CA ASN A 334 -11.99 -7.34 -20.21
C ASN A 334 -12.58 -6.32 -21.21
N LEU A 335 -12.07 -5.09 -21.27
CA LEU A 335 -12.58 -4.05 -22.17
C LEU A 335 -12.44 -4.41 -23.65
N GLY A 336 -11.50 -5.28 -24.01
CA GLY A 336 -11.25 -5.66 -25.39
C GLY A 336 -10.61 -4.54 -26.24
N TYR A 337 -10.15 -3.46 -25.65
CA TYR A 337 -9.48 -2.38 -26.35
C TYR A 337 -8.05 -2.77 -26.75
N PRO A 338 -7.52 -2.25 -27.87
CA PRO A 338 -6.13 -2.41 -28.24
C PRO A 338 -5.19 -1.95 -27.14
N GLY A 339 -4.22 -2.81 -26.79
CA GLY A 339 -3.21 -2.52 -25.77
C GLY A 339 -1.91 -2.02 -26.39
N PHE A 340 -1.27 -1.06 -25.69
CA PHE A 340 -0.03 -0.41 -26.11
C PHE A 340 0.99 -0.41 -24.96
N ARG A 341 2.28 -0.29 -25.32
CA ARG A 341 3.38 -0.25 -24.34
C ARG A 341 4.31 0.90 -24.61
N ASP A 342 4.51 1.71 -23.60
CA ASP A 342 5.59 2.68 -23.57
C ASP A 342 6.88 1.98 -23.10
N ARG A 343 7.82 1.77 -24.02
CA ARG A 343 9.08 1.10 -23.71
C ARG A 343 10.04 1.97 -22.89
N GLN A 344 9.91 3.30 -22.98
CA GLN A 344 10.73 4.24 -22.20
C GLN A 344 10.20 4.33 -20.79
N ALA A 345 8.90 4.62 -20.61
CA ALA A 345 8.26 4.71 -19.32
C ALA A 345 8.05 3.34 -18.64
N GLN A 346 8.19 2.22 -19.38
CA GLN A 346 7.88 0.86 -18.92
C GLN A 346 6.45 0.72 -18.40
N ALA A 347 5.51 1.41 -19.09
CA ALA A 347 4.10 1.50 -18.74
C ALA A 347 3.21 0.86 -19.81
N PHE A 348 1.96 0.58 -19.43
CA PHE A 348 0.94 -0.02 -20.29
C PHE A 348 -0.33 0.82 -20.31
N TRP A 349 -1.01 0.86 -21.46
CA TRP A 349 -2.32 1.45 -21.58
C TRP A 349 -3.14 0.76 -22.66
N VAL A 350 -4.46 0.96 -22.63
CA VAL A 350 -5.37 0.60 -23.71
C VAL A 350 -6.06 1.84 -24.25
N TYR A 351 -6.41 1.83 -25.54
CA TYR A 351 -7.09 2.92 -26.18
C TYR A 351 -8.12 2.41 -27.21
N SER A 352 -9.34 2.93 -27.15
CA SER A 352 -10.41 2.70 -28.11
C SER A 352 -10.53 3.90 -29.07
N PRO A 353 -10.07 3.81 -30.33
CA PRO A 353 -10.20 4.91 -31.27
C PRO A 353 -11.66 5.24 -31.62
N SER A 354 -12.56 4.25 -31.61
CA SER A 354 -13.98 4.42 -31.91
C SER A 354 -14.75 5.13 -30.81
N GLU A 355 -14.34 4.95 -29.56
CA GLU A 355 -15.00 5.55 -28.42
C GLU A 355 -14.26 6.80 -27.90
N GLY A 356 -13.01 7.00 -28.31
CA GLY A 356 -12.14 8.05 -27.79
C GLY A 356 -11.87 7.87 -26.29
N VAL A 357 -11.66 6.61 -25.85
CA VAL A 357 -11.43 6.27 -24.45
C VAL A 357 -10.03 5.69 -24.25
N PHE A 358 -9.31 6.22 -23.27
CA PHE A 358 -7.96 5.82 -22.86
C PHE A 358 -7.99 5.33 -21.42
N TRP A 359 -7.27 4.24 -21.12
CA TRP A 359 -7.05 3.75 -19.75
C TRP A 359 -5.59 3.37 -19.55
N SER A 360 -4.96 3.94 -18.52
CA SER A 360 -3.64 3.57 -18.04
C SER A 360 -3.74 2.71 -16.78
N TYR A 361 -3.11 1.53 -16.77
CA TYR A 361 -3.09 0.60 -15.64
C TYR A 361 -1.91 -0.37 -15.76
N ASP A 362 -1.61 -1.09 -14.68
CA ASP A 362 -0.59 -2.14 -14.72
C ASP A 362 -1.16 -3.47 -15.20
N ASP A 363 -0.49 -4.08 -16.16
CA ASP A 363 -0.70 -5.47 -16.58
C ASP A 363 0.43 -6.39 -16.05
N PRO A 364 0.34 -7.72 -16.19
CA PRO A 364 1.39 -8.62 -15.73
C PRO A 364 2.80 -8.28 -16.23
N ALA A 365 2.94 -7.76 -17.44
CA ALA A 365 4.27 -7.46 -17.99
C ALA A 365 4.86 -6.16 -17.39
N SER A 366 4.05 -5.11 -17.16
CA SER A 366 4.52 -3.90 -16.45
C SER A 366 4.87 -4.21 -15.00
N LEU A 367 4.12 -5.09 -14.32
CA LEU A 367 4.46 -5.56 -12.98
C LEU A 367 5.79 -6.33 -12.93
N LEU A 368 6.09 -7.17 -13.93
CA LEU A 368 7.40 -7.84 -14.02
C LEU A 368 8.55 -6.83 -14.18
N ASN A 369 8.34 -5.74 -14.95
CA ASN A 369 9.33 -4.67 -15.03
C ASN A 369 9.56 -4.02 -13.66
N LYS A 370 8.48 -3.76 -12.89
CA LYS A 370 8.55 -3.21 -11.54
C LYS A 370 9.22 -4.17 -10.55
N THR A 371 8.95 -5.48 -10.60
CA THR A 371 9.64 -6.45 -9.74
C THR A 371 11.14 -6.57 -10.08
N ASN A 372 11.50 -6.49 -11.35
CA ASN A 372 12.90 -6.41 -11.77
C ASN A 372 13.57 -5.13 -11.28
N TYR A 373 12.86 -4.00 -11.27
CA TYR A 373 13.34 -2.76 -10.70
C TYR A 373 13.58 -2.87 -9.19
N ILE A 374 12.64 -3.44 -8.43
CA ILE A 374 12.76 -3.73 -6.99
C ILE A 374 14.05 -4.51 -6.72
N LYS A 375 14.29 -5.57 -7.49
CA LYS A 375 15.51 -6.40 -7.36
C LYS A 375 16.78 -5.61 -7.65
N ARG A 376 16.81 -4.83 -8.73
CA ARG A 376 18.00 -4.02 -9.09
C ARG A 376 18.34 -2.94 -8.07
N LYS A 377 17.30 -2.28 -7.51
CA LYS A 377 17.49 -1.22 -6.49
C LYS A 377 17.68 -1.77 -5.07
N GLY A 378 17.51 -3.09 -4.85
CA GLY A 378 17.64 -3.71 -3.55
C GLY A 378 16.50 -3.34 -2.59
N LEU A 379 15.32 -2.99 -3.12
CA LEU A 379 14.16 -2.60 -2.31
C LEU A 379 13.62 -3.79 -1.50
N ALA A 380 12.88 -3.48 -0.42
CA ALA A 380 12.32 -4.46 0.49
C ALA A 380 11.31 -5.39 -0.18
N GLY A 381 10.55 -4.90 -1.14
CA GLY A 381 9.51 -5.69 -1.80
C GLY A 381 8.49 -4.82 -2.54
N ALA A 382 7.28 -5.36 -2.71
CA ALA A 382 6.15 -4.66 -3.32
C ALA A 382 4.97 -4.54 -2.36
N MET A 383 4.13 -3.51 -2.57
CA MET A 383 2.83 -3.32 -1.94
C MET A 383 1.77 -3.14 -3.03
N SER A 384 0.61 -3.73 -2.90
CA SER A 384 -0.52 -3.57 -3.83
C SER A 384 -1.70 -2.84 -3.20
N TRP A 385 -2.23 -1.84 -3.88
CA TRP A 385 -3.52 -1.21 -3.63
C TRP A 385 -4.48 -1.65 -4.73
N GLU A 386 -5.51 -2.44 -4.53
CA GLU A 386 -5.77 -3.28 -3.36
C GLU A 386 -6.32 -4.64 -3.86
N LEU A 387 -6.47 -5.62 -2.97
CA LEU A 387 -6.73 -7.02 -3.35
C LEU A 387 -8.04 -7.24 -4.09
N SER A 388 -9.10 -6.48 -3.78
CA SER A 388 -10.41 -6.67 -4.43
C SER A 388 -10.39 -6.27 -5.91
N ASN A 389 -9.46 -5.41 -6.30
CA ASN A 389 -9.31 -4.94 -7.67
C ASN A 389 -8.62 -5.96 -8.61
N ASP A 390 -7.95 -6.98 -8.06
CA ASP A 390 -7.42 -8.09 -8.86
C ASP A 390 -8.56 -9.01 -9.31
N ASP A 391 -8.27 -9.86 -10.27
CA ASP A 391 -9.25 -10.85 -10.71
C ASP A 391 -9.34 -12.07 -9.75
N SER A 392 -10.37 -12.88 -9.91
CA SER A 392 -10.61 -14.07 -9.06
C SER A 392 -9.48 -15.10 -9.08
N ALA A 393 -8.58 -15.06 -10.07
CA ALA A 393 -7.38 -15.89 -10.17
C ALA A 393 -6.17 -15.26 -9.46
N ALA A 394 -6.31 -14.06 -8.91
CA ALA A 394 -5.22 -13.25 -8.34
C ALA A 394 -4.05 -13.09 -9.32
N THR A 395 -4.35 -12.69 -10.55
CA THR A 395 -3.37 -12.64 -11.66
C THR A 395 -2.24 -11.67 -11.38
N LEU A 396 -2.56 -10.43 -10.96
CA LEU A 396 -1.54 -9.42 -10.66
C LEU A 396 -0.73 -9.79 -9.42
N LEU A 397 -1.39 -10.22 -8.35
CA LEU A 397 -0.72 -10.63 -7.12
C LEU A 397 0.20 -11.85 -7.35
N THR A 398 -0.24 -12.83 -8.15
CA THR A 398 0.58 -13.99 -8.51
C THR A 398 1.82 -13.56 -9.30
N THR A 399 1.65 -12.61 -10.21
CA THR A 399 2.76 -12.03 -10.98
C THR A 399 3.77 -11.33 -10.08
N LEU A 400 3.30 -10.52 -9.12
CA LEU A 400 4.17 -9.89 -8.13
C LEU A 400 4.93 -10.92 -7.30
N ALA A 401 4.22 -11.90 -6.73
CA ALA A 401 4.82 -12.92 -5.87
C ALA A 401 5.93 -13.70 -6.59
N ASN A 402 5.68 -14.10 -7.85
CA ASN A 402 6.66 -14.81 -8.68
C ASN A 402 7.83 -13.89 -9.07
N GLY A 403 7.55 -12.64 -9.40
CA GLY A 403 8.56 -11.67 -9.79
C GLY A 403 9.49 -11.26 -8.64
N LEU A 404 9.04 -11.30 -7.38
CA LEU A 404 9.83 -10.95 -6.19
C LEU A 404 10.80 -12.07 -5.73
N GLN A 405 10.58 -13.29 -6.13
CA GLN A 405 11.52 -14.40 -5.94
C GLN A 405 12.79 -14.18 -6.77
#